data_7fdf3488d4bd927ccc72da8405f1f9ee
#
_entry.id   7fdf3488d4bd927ccc72da8405f1f9ee
#
_cell.length_a   1.000
_cell.length_b   1.000
_cell.length_c   1.000
_cell.angle_alpha   90.00
_cell.angle_beta   90.00
_cell.angle_gamma   90.00
#
_symmetry.space_group_name_H-M   'P 1'
#
loop_
_entity.id
_entity.type
_entity.pdbx_description
1 polymer ?
#
loop_
_entity_poly.entity_id
_entity_poly.type
_entity_poly.pdbx_seq_one_letter_code
_entity_poly.pdbx_strand_id
1 'polypeptide(L)'
;GKENIKMVGPLATLNANYIKECLKDDYELPIEGLCKHEFVFNGLKDKSTGVTTMDVAKRLLDYGYHAPTIYFPLLFHEAMMIEPTENESKETIDGFIQVMHKIAEEAKTNPEIVKGAPHNTPIKRVDDVLAAKDPHVSDCSINCCL
;
A
#
# COMPACT_ATOMS: atom_id res chain seq x y z
N GLY A 1 23.10 -12.45 11.73
CA GLY A 1 23.61 -13.59 12.50
C GLY A 1 22.94 -13.70 13.85
N LYS A 2 23.30 -14.69 14.64
CA LYS A 2 22.66 -14.97 15.95
C LYS A 2 22.74 -13.79 16.94
N GLU A 3 23.76 -12.96 16.82
CA GLU A 3 23.98 -11.78 17.66
C GLU A 3 22.87 -10.74 17.49
N ASN A 4 22.39 -10.57 16.25
CA ASN A 4 21.42 -9.53 15.89
C ASN A 4 19.97 -10.00 15.87
N ILE A 5 19.71 -11.31 15.94
CA ILE A 5 18.33 -11.85 15.85
C ILE A 5 17.39 -11.26 16.92
N LYS A 6 17.93 -10.94 18.10
CA LYS A 6 17.17 -10.29 19.18
C LYS A 6 16.68 -8.87 18.86
N MET A 7 17.26 -8.23 17.81
CA MET A 7 16.89 -6.88 17.39
C MET A 7 15.78 -6.87 16.34
N VAL A 8 15.46 -8.01 15.73
CA VAL A 8 14.42 -8.11 14.67
C VAL A 8 13.09 -7.52 15.13
N GLY A 9 12.53 -8.00 16.23
CA GLY A 9 11.27 -7.51 16.76
C GLY A 9 11.29 -6.03 17.17
N PRO A 10 12.27 -5.57 17.96
CA PRO A 10 12.39 -4.15 18.31
C PRO A 10 12.50 -3.22 17.09
N LEU A 11 13.29 -3.58 16.07
CA LEU A 11 13.45 -2.75 14.86
C LEU A 11 12.18 -2.74 14.01
N ALA A 12 11.53 -3.88 13.79
CA ALA A 12 10.25 -3.93 13.09
C ALA A 12 9.19 -3.08 13.81
N THR A 13 9.12 -3.16 15.14
CA THR A 13 8.21 -2.36 15.96
C THR A 13 8.52 -0.85 15.84
N LEU A 14 9.80 -0.47 15.88
CA LEU A 14 10.21 0.92 15.73
C LEU A 14 9.81 1.46 14.36
N ASN A 15 10.12 0.72 13.29
CA ASN A 15 9.82 1.10 11.92
C ASN A 15 8.32 1.29 11.70
N ALA A 16 7.49 0.35 12.18
CA ALA A 16 6.04 0.43 12.05
C ALA A 16 5.47 1.68 12.76
N ASN A 17 5.87 1.92 14.00
CA ASN A 17 5.40 3.10 14.76
C ASN A 17 5.92 4.40 14.14
N TYR A 18 7.11 4.44 13.60
CA TYR A 18 7.66 5.61 12.95
C TYR A 18 6.82 6.00 11.71
N ILE A 19 6.56 5.06 10.79
CA ILE A 19 5.72 5.31 9.61
C ILE A 19 4.32 5.76 10.03
N LYS A 20 3.72 5.03 10.95
CA LYS A 20 2.36 5.33 11.46
C LYS A 20 2.24 6.76 11.98
N GLU A 21 3.18 7.19 12.83
CA GLU A 21 3.17 8.53 13.41
C GLU A 21 3.37 9.63 12.35
N CYS A 22 4.23 9.38 11.35
CA CYS A 22 4.46 10.34 10.27
C CYS A 22 3.24 10.52 9.36
N LEU A 23 2.43 9.48 9.16
CA LEU A 23 1.34 9.48 8.17
C LEU A 23 -0.07 9.67 8.75
N LYS A 24 -0.25 9.68 10.07
CA LYS A 24 -1.56 9.75 10.73
C LYS A 24 -2.38 11.02 10.44
N ASP A 25 -1.76 12.06 9.92
CA ASP A 25 -2.45 13.31 9.58
C ASP A 25 -3.07 13.28 8.18
N ASP A 26 -2.54 12.47 7.26
CA ASP A 26 -3.06 12.29 5.92
C ASP A 26 -3.96 11.05 5.77
N TYR A 27 -3.68 10.01 6.56
CA TYR A 27 -4.41 8.75 6.54
C TYR A 27 -5.18 8.54 7.84
N GLU A 28 -6.37 7.99 7.72
CA GLU A 28 -7.21 7.70 8.89
C GLU A 28 -6.62 6.55 9.70
N LEU A 29 -6.23 6.83 10.95
CA LEU A 29 -5.70 5.84 11.89
C LEU A 29 -6.81 5.40 12.85
N PRO A 30 -7.47 4.24 12.63
CA PRO A 30 -8.61 3.82 13.43
C PRO A 30 -8.22 3.28 14.81
N ILE A 31 -6.98 2.82 14.98
CA ILE A 31 -6.45 2.29 16.24
C ILE A 31 -5.25 3.13 16.64
N GLU A 32 -5.44 3.91 17.69
CA GLU A 32 -4.39 4.73 18.29
C GLU A 32 -3.47 3.89 19.21
N GLY A 33 -2.38 4.53 19.67
CA GLY A 33 -1.41 3.88 20.55
C GLY A 33 -0.28 3.15 19.80
N LEU A 34 0.55 2.44 20.55
CA LEU A 34 1.68 1.71 19.97
C LEU A 34 1.20 0.44 19.28
N CYS A 35 1.71 0.22 18.08
CA CYS A 35 1.56 -1.06 17.37
C CYS A 35 2.82 -1.92 17.56
N LYS A 36 2.73 -3.20 17.20
CA LYS A 36 3.89 -4.10 17.12
C LYS A 36 4.60 -3.88 15.78
N HIS A 37 4.60 -4.87 14.92
CA HIS A 37 5.34 -4.84 13.64
C HIS A 37 4.50 -4.36 12.46
N GLU A 38 3.19 -4.20 12.65
CA GLU A 38 2.23 -3.79 11.62
C GLU A 38 1.17 -2.85 12.18
N PHE A 39 0.53 -2.11 11.31
CA PHE A 39 -0.60 -1.24 11.63
C PHE A 39 -1.52 -1.09 10.41
N VAL A 40 -2.73 -0.57 10.63
CA VAL A 40 -3.75 -0.41 9.59
C VAL A 40 -4.19 1.05 9.53
N PHE A 41 -4.18 1.61 8.32
CA PHE A 41 -4.94 2.82 8.00
C PHE A 41 -6.29 2.45 7.37
N ASN A 42 -7.30 3.28 7.57
CA ASN A 42 -8.60 3.16 6.91
C ASN A 42 -8.71 4.15 5.74
N GLY A 43 -7.77 4.07 4.79
CA GLY A 43 -7.67 4.95 3.64
C GLY A 43 -7.24 6.38 3.97
N LEU A 44 -7.41 7.28 3.01
CA LEU A 44 -7.15 8.71 3.20
C LEU A 44 -8.08 9.30 4.25
N LYS A 45 -7.60 10.27 5.01
CA LYS A 45 -8.41 11.00 6.00
C LYS A 45 -9.46 11.86 5.33
N ASP A 46 -9.11 12.52 4.22
CA ASP A 46 -10.07 13.27 3.41
C ASP A 46 -10.81 12.34 2.44
N LYS A 47 -12.00 11.92 2.83
CA LYS A 47 -12.87 11.07 2.01
C LYS A 47 -13.57 11.83 0.86
N SER A 48 -13.52 13.16 0.84
CA SER A 48 -14.19 13.97 -0.18
C SER A 48 -13.55 13.83 -1.57
N THR A 49 -12.30 13.41 -1.63
CA THR A 49 -11.56 13.15 -2.88
C THR A 49 -12.14 12.00 -3.69
N GLY A 50 -12.85 11.08 -3.05
CA GLY A 50 -13.35 9.84 -3.64
C GLY A 50 -12.23 8.88 -4.09
N VAL A 51 -10.99 9.08 -3.60
CA VAL A 51 -9.85 8.17 -3.82
C VAL A 51 -9.94 7.03 -2.82
N THR A 52 -9.90 5.80 -3.32
CA THR A 52 -9.96 4.58 -2.52
C THR A 52 -8.57 4.08 -2.11
N THR A 53 -8.53 3.17 -1.15
CA THR A 53 -7.29 2.46 -0.77
C THR A 53 -6.67 1.70 -1.95
N MET A 54 -7.51 1.12 -2.83
CA MET A 54 -7.02 0.49 -4.08
C MET A 54 -6.29 1.50 -4.96
N ASP A 55 -6.80 2.72 -5.08
CA ASP A 55 -6.17 3.77 -5.89
C ASP A 55 -4.80 4.16 -5.33
N VAL A 56 -4.70 4.32 -4.01
CA VAL A 56 -3.44 4.59 -3.31
C VAL A 56 -2.44 3.44 -3.55
N ALA A 57 -2.87 2.18 -3.39
CA ALA A 57 -2.04 1.01 -3.61
C ALA A 57 -1.51 0.94 -5.06
N LYS A 58 -2.37 1.22 -6.05
CA LYS A 58 -1.95 1.28 -7.46
C LYS A 58 -1.01 2.46 -7.74
N ARG A 59 -1.22 3.60 -7.08
CA ARG A 59 -0.34 4.76 -7.24
C ARG A 59 1.06 4.52 -6.64
N LEU A 60 1.17 3.75 -5.55
CA LEU A 60 2.46 3.33 -4.99
C LEU A 60 3.33 2.57 -6.00
N LEU A 61 2.73 1.74 -6.87
CA LEU A 61 3.45 1.03 -7.93
C LEU A 61 4.15 2.00 -8.90
N ASP A 62 3.51 3.14 -9.20
CA ASP A 62 4.10 4.16 -10.08
C ASP A 62 5.37 4.81 -9.49
N TYR A 63 5.47 4.79 -8.15
CA TYR A 63 6.64 5.27 -7.41
C TYR A 63 7.65 4.16 -7.09
N GLY A 64 7.43 2.94 -7.59
CA GLY A 64 8.35 1.82 -7.43
C GLY A 64 8.27 1.13 -6.06
N TYR A 65 7.21 1.37 -5.29
CA TYR A 65 6.98 0.70 -4.01
C TYR A 65 6.03 -0.48 -4.16
N HIS A 66 6.26 -1.51 -3.36
CA HIS A 66 5.32 -2.60 -3.21
C HIS A 66 4.02 -2.11 -2.58
N ALA A 67 2.89 -2.47 -3.18
CA ALA A 67 1.59 -2.12 -2.62
C ALA A 67 1.33 -2.92 -1.33
N PRO A 68 0.87 -2.26 -0.25
CA PRO A 68 0.52 -2.96 0.98
C PRO A 68 -0.73 -3.83 0.78
N THR A 69 -0.99 -4.73 1.74
CA THR A 69 -2.24 -5.49 1.78
C THR A 69 -3.42 -4.54 1.99
N ILE A 70 -4.41 -4.63 1.12
CA ILE A 70 -5.61 -3.78 1.18
C ILE A 70 -6.86 -4.60 1.45
N TYR A 71 -7.92 -3.94 1.95
CA TYR A 71 -9.20 -4.54 2.33
C TYR A 71 -9.08 -5.68 3.35
N PHE A 72 -8.00 -5.68 4.09
CA PHE A 72 -7.76 -6.56 5.22
C PHE A 72 -7.07 -5.79 6.37
N PRO A 73 -7.48 -5.97 7.63
CA PRO A 73 -8.58 -6.82 8.10
C PRO A 73 -9.97 -6.29 7.71
N LEU A 74 -10.96 -7.16 7.60
CA LEU A 74 -12.35 -6.82 7.21
C LEU A 74 -13.07 -5.91 8.21
N LEU A 75 -12.40 -5.57 9.30
CA LEU A 75 -12.90 -4.66 10.33
C LEU A 75 -13.05 -3.21 9.81
N PHE A 76 -12.24 -2.82 8.84
CA PHE A 76 -12.24 -1.48 8.24
C PHE A 76 -12.47 -1.56 6.74
N HIS A 77 -13.39 -0.74 6.23
CA HIS A 77 -13.81 -0.80 4.83
C HIS A 77 -12.68 -0.46 3.84
N GLU A 78 -11.86 0.54 4.19
CA GLU A 78 -10.71 0.99 3.38
C GLU A 78 -9.39 0.58 4.03
N ALA A 79 -9.35 -0.64 4.59
CA ALA A 79 -8.14 -1.14 5.27
C ALA A 79 -6.94 -1.16 4.35
N MET A 80 -5.83 -0.65 4.84
CA MET A 80 -4.50 -0.71 4.23
C MET A 80 -3.51 -1.08 5.33
N MET A 81 -2.99 -2.31 5.30
CA MET A 81 -2.09 -2.84 6.31
C MET A 81 -0.64 -2.68 5.88
N ILE A 82 0.12 -1.99 6.70
CA ILE A 82 1.54 -1.68 6.43
C ILE A 82 2.39 -2.42 7.46
N GLU A 83 3.32 -3.21 6.95
CA GLU A 83 4.28 -4.00 7.71
C GLU A 83 5.69 -3.73 7.20
N PRO A 84 6.38 -2.72 7.72
CA PRO A 84 7.80 -2.53 7.44
C PRO A 84 8.61 -3.55 8.24
N THR A 85 9.54 -4.22 7.57
CA THR A 85 10.39 -5.20 8.24
C THR A 85 11.58 -4.52 8.92
N GLU A 86 12.31 -5.29 9.73
CA GLU A 86 13.56 -4.85 10.37
C GLU A 86 14.69 -4.57 9.38
N ASN A 87 14.57 -5.09 8.15
CA ASN A 87 15.58 -4.93 7.10
C ASN A 87 15.52 -3.57 6.41
N GLU A 88 14.43 -2.85 6.57
CA GLU A 88 14.27 -1.54 5.94
C GLU A 88 15.16 -0.50 6.62
N SER A 89 15.95 0.19 5.81
CA SER A 89 16.74 1.32 6.30
C SER A 89 15.87 2.54 6.60
N LYS A 90 16.35 3.43 7.48
CA LYS A 90 15.66 4.69 7.71
C LYS A 90 15.44 5.49 6.43
N GLU A 91 16.42 5.50 5.53
CA GLU A 91 16.33 6.18 4.22
C GLU A 91 15.21 5.61 3.36
N THR A 92 15.09 4.27 3.27
CA THR A 92 14.00 3.61 2.55
C THR A 92 12.64 3.97 3.14
N ILE A 93 12.53 3.96 4.47
CA ILE A 93 11.30 4.30 5.17
C ILE A 93 10.93 5.77 4.96
N ASP A 94 11.88 6.69 5.07
CA ASP A 94 11.66 8.12 4.82
C ASP A 94 11.19 8.36 3.38
N GLY A 95 11.77 7.66 2.41
CA GLY A 95 11.34 7.70 1.01
C GLY A 95 9.90 7.22 0.83
N PHE A 96 9.53 6.11 1.48
CA PHE A 96 8.14 5.62 1.49
C PHE A 96 7.17 6.64 2.09
N ILE A 97 7.53 7.22 3.24
CA ILE A 97 6.71 8.26 3.90
C ILE A 97 6.50 9.47 2.97
N GLN A 98 7.56 9.94 2.31
CA GLN A 98 7.46 11.05 1.36
C GLN A 98 6.52 10.74 0.19
N VAL A 99 6.58 9.53 -0.35
CA VAL A 99 5.67 9.10 -1.42
C VAL A 99 4.24 9.01 -0.93
N MET A 100 3.99 8.50 0.26
CA MET A 100 2.65 8.45 0.85
C MET A 100 2.07 9.85 1.05
N HIS A 101 2.84 10.82 1.58
CA HIS A 101 2.43 12.22 1.67
C HIS A 101 2.12 12.81 0.28
N LYS A 102 2.95 12.52 -0.71
CA LYS A 102 2.75 12.98 -2.09
C LYS A 102 1.46 12.43 -2.70
N ILE A 103 1.15 11.16 -2.48
CA ILE A 103 -0.11 10.56 -2.96
C ILE A 103 -1.32 11.21 -2.27
N ALA A 104 -1.23 11.50 -0.98
CA ALA A 104 -2.28 12.20 -0.26
C ALA A 104 -2.49 13.63 -0.79
N GLU A 105 -1.42 14.34 -1.15
CA GLU A 105 -1.51 15.66 -1.79
C GLU A 105 -2.04 15.59 -3.22
N GLU A 106 -1.61 14.60 -4.01
CA GLU A 106 -2.17 14.35 -5.35
C GLU A 106 -3.67 14.06 -5.27
N ALA A 107 -4.12 13.29 -4.28
CA ALA A 107 -5.54 13.02 -4.07
C ALA A 107 -6.36 14.29 -3.79
N LYS A 108 -5.79 15.29 -3.13
CA LYS A 108 -6.43 16.59 -2.88
C LYS A 108 -6.44 17.49 -4.10
N THR A 109 -5.31 17.55 -4.83
CA THR A 109 -5.10 18.52 -5.91
C THR A 109 -5.52 18.00 -7.29
N ASN A 110 -5.34 16.72 -7.55
CA ASN A 110 -5.69 16.06 -8.81
C ASN A 110 -6.05 14.58 -8.58
N PRO A 111 -7.22 14.28 -8.00
CA PRO A 111 -7.62 12.92 -7.66
C PRO A 111 -7.62 11.95 -8.84
N GLU A 112 -7.81 12.44 -10.06
CA GLU A 112 -7.86 11.60 -11.26
C GLU A 112 -6.51 10.95 -11.58
N ILE A 113 -5.39 11.56 -11.20
CA ILE A 113 -4.07 10.95 -11.38
C ILE A 113 -3.90 9.73 -10.45
N VAL A 114 -4.50 9.76 -9.26
CA VAL A 114 -4.46 8.64 -8.33
C VAL A 114 -5.45 7.56 -8.75
N LYS A 115 -6.67 7.94 -9.11
CA LYS A 115 -7.71 7.00 -9.58
C LYS A 115 -7.33 6.29 -10.89
N GLY A 116 -6.57 6.95 -11.77
CA GLY A 116 -6.10 6.38 -13.03
C GLY A 116 -4.85 5.50 -12.90
N ALA A 117 -4.22 5.45 -11.72
CA ALA A 117 -3.01 4.64 -11.49
C ALA A 117 -3.29 3.12 -11.64
N PRO A 118 -2.28 2.32 -12.03
CA PRO A 118 -0.88 2.69 -12.28
C PRO A 118 -0.66 3.23 -13.69
N HIS A 119 0.26 4.18 -13.84
CA HIS A 119 0.62 4.81 -15.12
C HIS A 119 1.90 4.24 -15.74
N ASN A 120 2.85 3.84 -14.90
CA ASN A 120 4.21 3.49 -15.30
C ASN A 120 4.45 1.98 -15.43
N THR A 121 3.46 1.14 -15.08
CA THR A 121 3.56 -0.31 -15.17
C THR A 121 3.16 -0.81 -16.56
N PRO A 122 3.72 -1.94 -17.06
CA PRO A 122 3.30 -2.54 -18.32
C PRO A 122 1.81 -2.90 -18.37
N ILE A 123 1.29 -3.42 -17.26
CA ILE A 123 -0.12 -3.80 -17.09
C ILE A 123 -0.79 -2.70 -16.25
N LYS A 124 -1.92 -2.21 -16.72
CA LYS A 124 -2.76 -1.25 -16.03
C LYS A 124 -3.74 -1.97 -15.08
N ARG A 125 -4.85 -1.34 -14.74
CA ARG A 125 -5.89 -1.99 -13.95
C ARG A 125 -6.49 -3.17 -14.71
N VAL A 126 -6.66 -4.26 -14.01
CA VAL A 126 -7.35 -5.44 -14.53
C VAL A 126 -8.83 -5.39 -14.13
N ASP A 127 -9.67 -6.07 -14.88
CA ASP A 127 -11.07 -6.30 -14.50
C ASP A 127 -11.12 -7.51 -13.54
N ASP A 128 -11.05 -7.21 -12.23
CA ASP A 128 -11.03 -8.25 -11.19
C ASP A 128 -12.30 -9.11 -11.19
N VAL A 129 -13.45 -8.51 -11.58
CA VAL A 129 -14.73 -9.22 -11.65
C VAL A 129 -14.73 -10.21 -12.81
N LEU A 130 -14.28 -9.79 -13.98
CA LEU A 130 -14.15 -10.64 -15.15
C LEU A 130 -13.14 -11.76 -14.89
N ALA A 131 -11.97 -11.43 -14.32
CA ALA A 131 -10.94 -12.41 -13.98
C ALA A 131 -11.41 -13.48 -13.00
N ALA A 132 -12.29 -13.12 -12.06
CA ALA A 132 -12.87 -14.08 -11.13
C ALA A 132 -13.98 -14.95 -11.78
N LYS A 133 -14.75 -14.40 -12.72
CA LYS A 133 -15.87 -15.09 -13.37
C LYS A 133 -15.45 -15.97 -14.55
N ASP A 134 -14.44 -15.51 -15.29
CA ASP A 134 -13.94 -16.17 -16.49
C ASP A 134 -12.39 -16.17 -16.49
N PRO A 135 -11.78 -16.98 -15.62
CA PRO A 135 -10.33 -16.99 -15.47
C PRO A 135 -9.65 -17.66 -16.68
N HIS A 136 -8.85 -16.91 -17.41
CA HIS A 136 -7.94 -17.44 -18.41
C HIS A 136 -6.70 -18.04 -17.72
N VAL A 137 -6.69 -19.37 -17.59
CA VAL A 137 -5.62 -20.11 -16.87
C VAL A 137 -4.50 -20.61 -17.79
N SER A 138 -4.56 -20.27 -19.07
CA SER A 138 -3.53 -20.61 -20.06
C SER A 138 -3.28 -19.44 -20.99
N ASP A 139 -2.04 -19.27 -21.43
CA ASP A 139 -1.70 -18.32 -22.48
C ASP A 139 -2.01 -18.93 -23.87
N CYS A 140 -3.18 -18.59 -24.40
CA CYS A 140 -3.60 -19.00 -25.73
C CYS A 140 -2.93 -18.22 -26.86
N SER A 141 -2.03 -17.28 -26.58
CA SER A 141 -1.24 -16.60 -27.61
C SER A 141 -0.10 -17.46 -28.16
N ILE A 142 0.28 -18.51 -27.46
CA ILE A 142 1.14 -19.56 -27.99
C ILE A 142 0.27 -20.53 -28.77
N ASN A 143 0.29 -20.43 -30.08
CA ASN A 143 -0.37 -21.35 -31.01
C ASN A 143 -0.23 -22.82 -30.57
N CYS A 144 -1.16 -23.31 -29.78
CA CYS A 144 -1.42 -24.74 -29.63
C CYS A 144 -2.38 -25.20 -30.73
N CYS A 145 -2.05 -24.92 -31.99
CA CYS A 145 -2.56 -25.65 -33.10
C CYS A 145 -1.56 -26.77 -33.43
N LEU A 146 -1.72 -27.90 -32.79
CA LEU A 146 -1.29 -29.19 -33.26
C LEU A 146 -2.52 -30.07 -33.46
#